data_7d199403da55bf38af92d59eb96f3980
#
_entry.id   7d199403da55bf38af92d59eb96f3980
#
_cell.length_a   1.000
_cell.length_b   1.000
_cell.length_c   1.000
_cell.angle_alpha   90.00
_cell.angle_beta   90.00
_cell.angle_gamma   90.00
#
_symmetry.space_group_name_H-M   'P 1'
#
loop_
_entity.id
_entity.type
_entity.pdbx_description
1 polymer ?
#
loop_
_entity_poly.entity_id
_entity_poly.type
_entity_poly.pdbx_seq_one_letter_code
_entity_poly.pdbx_strand_id
1 'polypeptide(L)'
;MKDTNQRTNRLSIAAIFFVLVIIIGFITLHKPEFEFKVPIDQALDQVLSFEDEMTPEKATDIVSNNMAGYQFVDVRNPYEFAKGHIETAINISSKELLASDNVALFDQMTKDSVRVILYGYNQSEANGSWMILKQLGYKNVKILLGGYEYYSGEKYNMFSESEIPQYMVEQPKYNFAALMEELSDGNSAIKPGNNHTEVIIPERKKKKSKVEGGC
;
A
#
# COMPACT_ATOMS: atom_id res chain seq x y z
N MET A 1 43.78 23.63 -50.05
CA MET A 1 42.61 22.76 -50.34
C MET A 1 42.66 21.37 -49.73
N LYS A 2 43.78 20.86 -49.23
CA LYS A 2 43.86 19.53 -48.56
C LYS A 2 43.35 19.50 -47.11
N ASP A 3 43.44 20.58 -46.34
CA ASP A 3 43.09 20.62 -44.91
C ASP A 3 41.60 20.67 -44.66
N THR A 4 40.81 21.26 -45.54
CA THR A 4 39.34 21.30 -45.38
C THR A 4 38.69 19.92 -45.53
N ASN A 5 39.22 19.10 -46.46
CA ASN A 5 38.69 17.75 -46.70
C ASN A 5 39.00 16.77 -45.56
N GLN A 6 40.10 16.94 -44.85
CA GLN A 6 40.42 16.13 -43.67
C GLN A 6 39.59 16.51 -42.46
N ARG A 7 39.24 17.77 -42.27
CA ARG A 7 38.36 18.24 -41.18
C ARG A 7 36.92 17.75 -41.38
N THR A 8 36.41 17.84 -42.61
CA THR A 8 35.04 17.34 -42.92
C THR A 8 34.95 15.83 -42.72
N ASN A 9 35.96 15.06 -43.14
CA ASN A 9 35.98 13.60 -42.92
C ASN A 9 36.01 13.23 -41.43
N ARG A 10 36.77 13.94 -40.61
CA ARG A 10 36.81 13.70 -39.13
C ARG A 10 35.49 14.01 -38.47
N LEU A 11 34.81 15.11 -38.85
CA LEU A 11 33.48 15.46 -38.37
C LEU A 11 32.42 14.43 -38.79
N SER A 12 32.48 13.97 -40.04
CA SER A 12 31.56 12.92 -40.49
C SER A 12 31.75 11.59 -39.75
N ILE A 13 33.00 11.17 -39.51
CA ILE A 13 33.30 9.98 -38.75
C ILE A 13 32.79 10.12 -37.28
N ALA A 14 33.00 11.28 -36.65
CA ALA A 14 32.51 11.55 -35.32
C ALA A 14 30.98 11.53 -35.26
N ALA A 15 30.30 12.09 -36.26
CA ALA A 15 28.84 12.08 -36.36
C ALA A 15 28.30 10.65 -36.54
N ILE A 16 28.93 9.85 -37.40
CA ILE A 16 28.54 8.43 -37.58
C ILE A 16 28.73 7.65 -36.27
N PHE A 17 29.84 7.85 -35.58
CA PHE A 17 30.11 7.21 -34.31
C PHE A 17 29.09 7.60 -33.24
N PHE A 18 28.70 8.88 -33.15
CA PHE A 18 27.70 9.39 -32.27
C PHE A 18 26.32 8.76 -32.53
N VAL A 19 25.91 8.69 -33.80
CA VAL A 19 24.67 8.03 -34.22
C VAL A 19 24.69 6.55 -33.85
N LEU A 20 25.82 5.86 -34.04
CA LEU A 20 25.98 4.45 -33.70
C LEU A 20 25.86 4.21 -32.19
N VAL A 21 26.43 5.09 -31.36
CA VAL A 21 26.26 5.02 -29.88
C VAL A 21 24.82 5.21 -29.49
N ILE A 22 24.10 6.14 -30.12
CA ILE A 22 22.65 6.32 -29.86
C ILE A 22 21.88 5.07 -30.26
N ILE A 23 22.14 4.48 -31.41
CA ILE A 23 21.46 3.26 -31.86
C ILE A 23 21.73 2.11 -30.91
N ILE A 24 22.99 1.92 -30.47
CA ILE A 24 23.33 0.89 -29.46
C ILE A 24 22.60 1.17 -28.15
N GLY A 25 22.56 2.45 -27.72
CA GLY A 25 21.79 2.86 -26.54
C GLY A 25 20.32 2.45 -26.64
N PHE A 26 19.66 2.71 -27.76
CA PHE A 26 18.27 2.32 -27.99
C PHE A 26 18.07 0.79 -28.01
N ILE A 27 19.00 0.03 -28.57
CA ILE A 27 18.94 -1.44 -28.63
C ILE A 27 19.15 -2.04 -27.24
N THR A 28 19.98 -1.41 -26.38
CA THR A 28 20.25 -1.87 -25.02
C THR A 28 19.21 -1.41 -24.00
N LEU A 29 18.30 -0.49 -24.35
CA LEU A 29 17.15 -0.15 -23.53
C LEU A 29 16.24 -1.37 -23.42
N HIS A 30 16.33 -2.07 -22.31
CA HIS A 30 15.39 -3.15 -21.99
C HIS A 30 14.02 -2.55 -21.74
N LYS A 31 13.00 -3.13 -22.37
CA LYS A 31 11.62 -2.82 -21.97
C LYS A 31 11.44 -3.23 -20.52
N PRO A 32 10.71 -2.44 -19.71
CA PRO A 32 10.39 -2.87 -18.36
C PRO A 32 9.71 -4.26 -18.42
N GLU A 33 10.11 -5.15 -17.53
CA GLU A 33 9.60 -6.52 -17.46
C GLU A 33 8.09 -6.53 -17.17
N PHE A 34 7.63 -5.51 -16.43
CA PHE A 34 6.22 -5.34 -16.09
C PHE A 34 5.68 -4.02 -16.62
N GLU A 35 4.49 -4.09 -17.21
CA GLU A 35 3.75 -2.93 -17.67
C GLU A 35 2.50 -2.77 -16.78
N PHE A 36 2.38 -1.64 -16.11
CA PHE A 36 1.19 -1.33 -15.33
C PHE A 36 0.02 -1.02 -16.27
N LYS A 37 -1.04 -1.81 -16.18
CA LYS A 37 -2.23 -1.70 -17.01
C LYS A 37 -3.26 -0.72 -16.44
N VAL A 38 -3.23 -0.54 -15.11
CA VAL A 38 -4.16 0.33 -14.39
C VAL A 38 -3.40 1.58 -13.93
N PRO A 39 -3.84 2.79 -14.32
CA PRO A 39 -3.28 4.05 -13.84
C PRO A 39 -3.43 4.19 -12.33
N ILE A 40 -2.53 4.96 -11.71
CA ILE A 40 -2.47 5.09 -10.24
C ILE A 40 -3.74 5.72 -9.64
N ASP A 41 -4.36 6.66 -10.34
CA ASP A 41 -5.63 7.28 -9.96
C ASP A 41 -6.77 6.26 -9.86
N GLN A 42 -6.91 5.38 -10.85
CA GLN A 42 -7.89 4.29 -10.80
C GLN A 42 -7.57 3.26 -9.71
N ALA A 43 -6.29 2.98 -9.48
CA ALA A 43 -5.89 2.09 -8.39
C ALA A 43 -6.24 2.69 -7.01
N LEU A 44 -6.10 4.00 -6.85
CA LEU A 44 -6.51 4.70 -5.63
C LEU A 44 -8.04 4.68 -5.44
N ASP A 45 -8.81 4.86 -6.50
CA ASP A 45 -10.28 4.75 -6.44
C ASP A 45 -10.72 3.36 -5.98
N GLN A 46 -10.03 2.30 -6.41
CA GLN A 46 -10.27 0.93 -5.94
C GLN A 46 -10.00 0.75 -4.45
N VAL A 47 -8.94 1.41 -3.91
CA VAL A 47 -8.68 1.41 -2.46
C VAL A 47 -9.83 2.04 -1.69
N LEU A 48 -10.42 3.12 -2.22
CA LEU A 48 -11.51 3.84 -1.56
C LEU A 48 -12.87 3.16 -1.70
N SER A 49 -13.03 2.24 -2.67
CA SER A 49 -14.30 1.56 -2.90
C SER A 49 -14.59 0.42 -1.92
N PHE A 50 -13.59 -0.07 -1.20
CA PHE A 50 -13.67 -1.23 -0.30
C PHE A 50 -14.18 -2.53 -0.96
N GLU A 51 -14.33 -2.57 -2.29
CA GLU A 51 -14.88 -3.72 -3.02
C GLU A 51 -13.97 -4.95 -2.99
N ASP A 52 -12.68 -4.72 -2.83
CA ASP A 52 -11.67 -5.77 -2.81
C ASP A 52 -11.34 -6.27 -1.39
N GLU A 53 -12.09 -5.84 -0.41
CA GLU A 53 -11.91 -6.29 0.96
C GLU A 53 -12.68 -7.57 1.25
N MET A 54 -12.06 -8.46 2.02
CA MET A 54 -12.66 -9.67 2.54
C MET A 54 -12.60 -9.65 4.08
N THR A 55 -13.72 -9.88 4.73
CA THR A 55 -13.74 -9.96 6.19
C THR A 55 -13.19 -11.28 6.70
N PRO A 56 -12.63 -11.32 7.92
CA PRO A 56 -12.13 -12.56 8.54
C PRO A 56 -13.22 -13.63 8.71
N GLU A 57 -14.45 -13.23 8.99
CA GLU A 57 -15.59 -14.15 9.14
C GLU A 57 -15.86 -14.87 7.83
N LYS A 58 -15.85 -14.13 6.71
CA LYS A 58 -16.04 -14.73 5.38
C LYS A 58 -14.86 -15.62 4.99
N ALA A 59 -13.64 -15.25 5.36
CA ALA A 59 -12.47 -16.11 5.16
C ALA A 59 -12.60 -17.41 5.95
N THR A 60 -13.05 -17.34 7.20
CA THR A 60 -13.33 -18.52 8.03
C THR A 60 -14.41 -19.41 7.41
N ASP A 61 -15.49 -18.84 6.89
CA ASP A 61 -16.54 -19.59 6.21
C ASP A 61 -16.03 -20.33 4.96
N ILE A 62 -15.18 -19.67 4.17
CA ILE A 62 -14.57 -20.26 2.96
C ILE A 62 -13.70 -21.46 3.35
N VAL A 63 -12.85 -21.30 4.36
CA VAL A 63 -11.94 -22.36 4.81
C VAL A 63 -12.74 -23.51 5.45
N SER A 64 -13.64 -23.22 6.38
CA SER A 64 -14.41 -24.24 7.12
C SER A 64 -15.31 -25.08 6.21
N ASN A 65 -15.84 -24.48 5.13
CA ASN A 65 -16.68 -25.16 4.17
C ASN A 65 -15.93 -25.66 2.93
N ASN A 66 -14.60 -25.51 2.90
CA ASN A 66 -13.75 -25.90 1.78
C ASN A 66 -14.29 -25.40 0.42
N MET A 67 -14.66 -24.10 0.38
CA MET A 67 -15.28 -23.51 -0.80
C MET A 67 -14.30 -23.44 -1.96
N ALA A 68 -14.66 -24.02 -3.10
CA ALA A 68 -13.87 -23.97 -4.31
C ALA A 68 -13.80 -22.53 -4.90
N GLY A 69 -12.76 -22.26 -5.69
CA GLY A 69 -12.60 -20.99 -6.40
C GLY A 69 -11.99 -19.86 -5.56
N TYR A 70 -11.38 -20.18 -4.44
CA TYR A 70 -10.61 -19.26 -3.61
C TYR A 70 -9.21 -19.81 -3.36
N GLN A 71 -8.22 -18.94 -3.39
CA GLN A 71 -6.84 -19.23 -2.99
C GLN A 71 -6.35 -18.15 -2.04
N PHE A 72 -6.00 -18.54 -0.84
CA PHE A 72 -5.32 -17.65 0.12
C PHE A 72 -3.83 -17.61 -0.19
N VAL A 73 -3.26 -16.41 -0.20
CA VAL A 73 -1.84 -16.16 -0.44
C VAL A 73 -1.27 -15.34 0.70
N ASP A 74 -0.36 -15.96 1.44
CA ASP A 74 0.37 -15.33 2.55
C ASP A 74 1.59 -14.60 2.00
N VAL A 75 1.62 -13.28 2.15
CA VAL A 75 2.73 -12.45 1.66
C VAL A 75 3.85 -12.25 2.70
N ARG A 76 3.72 -12.86 3.88
CA ARG A 76 4.76 -12.86 4.90
C ARG A 76 5.97 -13.69 4.47
N ASN A 77 7.06 -13.56 5.21
CA ASN A 77 8.21 -14.41 4.98
C ASN A 77 7.90 -15.88 5.34
N PRO A 78 8.64 -16.85 4.77
CA PRO A 78 8.40 -18.29 5.01
C PRO A 78 8.48 -18.71 6.47
N TYR A 79 9.25 -18.00 7.29
CA TYR A 79 9.37 -18.31 8.72
C TYR A 79 8.08 -17.97 9.48
N GLU A 80 7.45 -16.83 9.18
CA GLU A 80 6.16 -16.45 9.75
C GLU A 80 5.03 -17.37 9.27
N PHE A 81 5.07 -17.74 7.99
CA PHE A 81 4.13 -18.73 7.43
C PHE A 81 4.24 -20.07 8.15
N ALA A 82 5.46 -20.55 8.42
CA ALA A 82 5.68 -21.82 9.11
C ALA A 82 5.20 -21.81 10.57
N LYS A 83 5.14 -20.65 11.22
CA LYS A 83 4.60 -20.55 12.60
C LYS A 83 3.09 -20.73 12.67
N GLY A 84 2.39 -20.35 11.61
CA GLY A 84 0.95 -20.44 11.49
C GLY A 84 0.44 -19.67 10.28
N HIS A 85 -0.51 -20.23 9.58
CA HIS A 85 -1.10 -19.66 8.37
C HIS A 85 -2.56 -20.10 8.23
N ILE A 86 -3.29 -19.46 7.33
CA ILE A 86 -4.66 -19.87 6.97
C ILE A 86 -4.58 -21.22 6.27
N GLU A 87 -5.40 -22.17 6.69
CA GLU A 87 -5.46 -23.49 6.07
C GLU A 87 -5.68 -23.35 4.55
N THR A 88 -5.00 -24.18 3.76
CA THR A 88 -4.96 -24.12 2.28
C THR A 88 -4.22 -22.93 1.67
N ALA A 89 -3.65 -22.02 2.46
CA ALA A 89 -2.87 -20.91 1.93
C ALA A 89 -1.54 -21.36 1.35
N ILE A 90 -1.11 -20.67 0.30
CA ILE A 90 0.26 -20.76 -0.23
C ILE A 90 1.07 -19.55 0.24
N ASN A 91 2.38 -19.73 0.40
CA ASN A 91 3.26 -18.62 0.75
C ASN A 91 3.96 -18.07 -0.48
N ILE A 92 3.72 -16.80 -0.77
CA ILE A 92 4.44 -16.01 -1.78
C ILE A 92 4.86 -14.71 -1.11
N SER A 93 6.08 -14.67 -0.60
CA SER A 93 6.54 -13.47 0.10
C SER A 93 6.47 -12.23 -0.79
N SER A 94 6.21 -11.05 -0.21
CA SER A 94 6.12 -9.78 -0.95
C SER A 94 7.36 -9.52 -1.83
N LYS A 95 8.52 -10.04 -1.45
CA LYS A 95 9.77 -9.91 -2.22
C LYS A 95 9.78 -10.75 -3.50
N GLU A 96 9.07 -11.89 -3.47
CA GLU A 96 9.03 -12.85 -4.58
C GLU A 96 7.75 -12.73 -5.40
N LEU A 97 6.90 -11.77 -5.07
CA LEU A 97 5.60 -11.56 -5.69
C LEU A 97 5.66 -11.51 -7.22
N LEU A 98 6.68 -10.84 -7.76
CA LEU A 98 6.89 -10.62 -9.18
C LEU A 98 7.91 -11.60 -9.81
N ALA A 99 8.32 -12.65 -9.11
CA ALA A 99 9.10 -13.70 -9.71
C ALA A 99 8.30 -14.38 -10.84
N SER A 100 8.95 -14.78 -11.92
CA SER A 100 8.31 -15.32 -13.13
C SER A 100 7.33 -16.45 -12.86
N ASP A 101 7.69 -17.34 -11.95
CA ASP A 101 6.86 -18.50 -11.58
C ASP A 101 5.60 -18.06 -10.84
N ASN A 102 5.71 -17.06 -9.96
CA ASN A 102 4.58 -16.52 -9.21
C ASN A 102 3.65 -15.71 -10.11
N VAL A 103 4.20 -14.92 -11.05
CA VAL A 103 3.39 -14.22 -12.06
C VAL A 103 2.63 -15.23 -12.92
N ALA A 104 3.27 -16.30 -13.37
CA ALA A 104 2.60 -17.37 -14.13
C ALA A 104 1.49 -18.04 -13.32
N LEU A 105 1.67 -18.20 -11.99
CA LEU A 105 0.65 -18.73 -11.10
C LEU A 105 -0.55 -17.76 -10.97
N PHE A 106 -0.32 -16.45 -10.81
CA PHE A 106 -1.40 -15.45 -10.78
C PHE A 106 -2.15 -15.40 -12.11
N ASP A 107 -1.45 -15.52 -13.24
CA ASP A 107 -2.06 -15.60 -14.57
C ASP A 107 -2.95 -16.84 -14.71
N GLN A 108 -2.50 -17.98 -14.19
CA GLN A 108 -3.29 -19.22 -14.20
C GLN A 108 -4.54 -19.09 -13.33
N MET A 109 -4.38 -18.59 -12.09
CA MET A 109 -5.52 -18.35 -11.19
C MET A 109 -6.54 -17.37 -11.77
N THR A 110 -6.08 -16.39 -12.56
CA THR A 110 -6.98 -15.47 -13.27
C THR A 110 -7.76 -16.15 -14.38
N LYS A 111 -7.09 -17.00 -15.19
CA LYS A 111 -7.74 -17.81 -16.26
C LYS A 111 -8.78 -18.77 -15.69
N ASP A 112 -8.47 -19.38 -14.55
CA ASP A 112 -9.33 -20.33 -13.86
C ASP A 112 -10.44 -19.66 -13.05
N SER A 113 -10.52 -18.32 -13.08
CA SER A 113 -11.48 -17.51 -12.30
C SER A 113 -11.39 -17.73 -10.79
N VAL A 114 -10.22 -18.09 -10.30
CA VAL A 114 -9.94 -18.24 -8.87
C VAL A 114 -9.78 -16.86 -8.24
N ARG A 115 -10.49 -16.62 -7.13
CA ARG A 115 -10.33 -15.40 -6.33
C ARG A 115 -9.13 -15.55 -5.40
N VAL A 116 -8.16 -14.69 -5.56
CA VAL A 116 -6.94 -14.66 -4.76
C VAL A 116 -7.14 -13.73 -3.58
N ILE A 117 -6.91 -14.22 -2.36
CA ILE A 117 -7.04 -13.45 -1.13
C ILE A 117 -5.65 -13.28 -0.53
N LEU A 118 -5.09 -12.07 -0.67
CA LEU A 118 -3.80 -11.73 -0.08
C LEU A 118 -3.96 -11.40 1.40
N TYR A 119 -3.02 -11.85 2.19
CA TYR A 119 -2.91 -11.44 3.59
C TYR A 119 -1.46 -11.41 4.08
N GLY A 120 -1.17 -10.49 4.99
CA GLY A 120 0.05 -10.43 5.78
C GLY A 120 -0.24 -10.71 7.24
N TYR A 121 0.65 -10.34 8.15
CA TYR A 121 0.35 -10.39 9.58
C TYR A 121 -0.81 -9.45 9.90
N ASN A 122 -0.75 -8.22 9.40
CA ASN A 122 -1.84 -7.26 9.41
C ASN A 122 -2.19 -6.80 7.98
N GLN A 123 -3.25 -6.01 7.83
CA GLN A 123 -3.68 -5.53 6.51
C GLN A 123 -2.62 -4.67 5.82
N SER A 124 -1.89 -3.82 6.56
CA SER A 124 -0.91 -2.90 5.97
C SER A 124 0.22 -3.63 5.27
N GLU A 125 0.62 -4.81 5.76
CA GLU A 125 1.68 -5.62 5.15
C GLU A 125 1.27 -6.17 3.78
N ALA A 126 -0.01 -6.48 3.57
CA ALA A 126 -0.52 -7.00 2.31
C ALA A 126 -0.89 -5.90 1.29
N ASN A 127 -1.14 -4.66 1.75
CA ASN A 127 -1.62 -3.57 0.89
C ASN A 127 -0.69 -3.29 -0.29
N GLY A 128 0.63 -3.29 -0.07
CA GLY A 128 1.61 -3.04 -1.14
C GLY A 128 1.55 -4.10 -2.22
N SER A 129 1.54 -5.37 -1.84
CA SER A 129 1.43 -6.52 -2.73
C SER A 129 0.13 -6.51 -3.52
N TRP A 130 -0.99 -6.24 -2.86
CA TRP A 130 -2.30 -6.11 -3.48
C TRP A 130 -2.32 -4.98 -4.52
N MET A 131 -1.82 -3.79 -4.18
CA MET A 131 -1.79 -2.64 -5.08
C MET A 131 -0.95 -2.91 -6.34
N ILE A 132 0.20 -3.57 -6.19
CA ILE A 132 1.05 -3.94 -7.33
C ILE A 132 0.29 -4.89 -8.26
N LEU A 133 -0.33 -5.94 -7.73
CA LEU A 133 -1.10 -6.88 -8.56
C LEU A 133 -2.29 -6.21 -9.23
N LYS A 134 -3.00 -5.30 -8.56
CA LYS A 134 -4.08 -4.51 -9.17
C LYS A 134 -3.59 -3.66 -10.33
N GLN A 135 -2.46 -2.95 -10.15
CA GLN A 135 -1.86 -2.14 -11.23
C GLN A 135 -1.41 -3.00 -12.42
N LEU A 136 -0.95 -4.22 -12.18
CA LEU A 136 -0.65 -5.19 -13.24
C LEU A 136 -1.90 -5.72 -13.95
N GLY A 137 -3.10 -5.44 -13.41
CA GLY A 137 -4.39 -5.76 -14.01
C GLY A 137 -5.06 -7.02 -13.48
N TYR A 138 -4.60 -7.59 -12.36
CA TYR A 138 -5.25 -8.73 -11.72
C TYR A 138 -6.51 -8.29 -10.96
N LYS A 139 -7.68 -8.46 -11.61
CA LYS A 139 -8.97 -8.04 -11.04
C LYS A 139 -9.50 -8.99 -9.96
N ASN A 140 -9.07 -10.25 -10.00
CA ASN A 140 -9.50 -11.33 -9.11
C ASN A 140 -8.79 -11.32 -7.74
N VAL A 141 -7.93 -10.33 -7.47
CA VAL A 141 -7.16 -10.21 -6.23
C VAL A 141 -7.90 -9.35 -5.23
N LYS A 142 -8.06 -9.87 -4.01
CA LYS A 142 -8.67 -9.22 -2.86
C LYS A 142 -7.70 -9.22 -1.68
N ILE A 143 -8.02 -8.47 -0.64
CA ILE A 143 -7.22 -8.37 0.58
C ILE A 143 -8.04 -8.79 1.79
N LEU A 144 -7.42 -9.52 2.72
CA LEU A 144 -8.04 -9.91 3.98
C LEU A 144 -7.94 -8.75 4.98
N LEU A 145 -9.08 -8.27 5.45
CA LEU A 145 -9.17 -7.25 6.48
C LEU A 145 -8.50 -7.72 7.79
N GLY A 146 -7.65 -6.86 8.35
CA GLY A 146 -6.93 -7.14 9.57
C GLY A 146 -5.82 -8.19 9.46
N GLY A 147 -5.73 -8.92 8.33
CA GLY A 147 -4.71 -9.92 8.07
C GLY A 147 -4.83 -11.18 8.95
N TYR A 148 -3.72 -11.91 9.09
CA TYR A 148 -3.66 -13.14 9.87
C TYR A 148 -3.93 -12.92 11.37
N GLU A 149 -3.49 -11.78 11.91
CA GLU A 149 -3.69 -11.41 13.31
C GLU A 149 -5.18 -11.42 13.71
N TYR A 150 -6.05 -10.87 12.87
CA TYR A 150 -7.50 -10.89 13.11
C TYR A 150 -8.12 -12.24 12.81
N TYR A 151 -7.67 -12.89 11.74
CA TYR A 151 -8.17 -14.22 11.36
C TYR A 151 -7.88 -15.27 12.44
N SER A 152 -6.66 -15.26 13.00
CA SER A 152 -6.26 -16.20 14.06
C SER A 152 -6.94 -15.92 15.42
N GLY A 153 -7.60 -14.77 15.56
CA GLY A 153 -8.20 -14.31 16.80
C GLY A 153 -7.20 -13.80 17.83
N GLU A 154 -5.92 -13.68 17.49
CA GLU A 154 -4.89 -13.17 18.40
C GLU A 154 -5.24 -11.77 18.92
N LYS A 155 -5.79 -10.92 18.06
CA LYS A 155 -6.15 -9.54 18.42
C LYS A 155 -7.43 -9.43 19.25
N TYR A 156 -8.38 -10.35 19.09
CA TYR A 156 -9.59 -10.38 19.93
C TYR A 156 -9.29 -10.69 21.40
N ASN A 157 -8.16 -11.37 21.66
CA ASN A 157 -7.70 -11.67 23.01
C ASN A 157 -6.94 -10.52 23.67
N MET A 158 -6.45 -9.54 22.89
CA MET A 158 -5.72 -8.37 23.42
C MET A 158 -6.62 -7.29 24.02
N PHE A 159 -7.88 -7.26 23.65
CA PHE A 159 -8.87 -6.34 24.21
C PHE A 159 -10.02 -7.12 24.84
N SER A 160 -9.76 -7.81 25.95
CA SER A 160 -10.89 -8.17 26.81
C SER A 160 -11.50 -6.85 27.34
N GLU A 161 -12.82 -6.73 27.37
CA GLU A 161 -13.53 -5.52 27.85
C GLU A 161 -13.06 -5.05 29.25
N SER A 162 -12.35 -5.91 29.99
CA SER A 162 -11.79 -5.58 31.30
C SER A 162 -10.47 -4.79 31.26
N GLU A 163 -9.85 -4.61 30.09
CA GLU A 163 -8.53 -3.98 29.95
C GLU A 163 -8.53 -2.73 29.07
N ILE A 164 -9.69 -2.12 28.84
CA ILE A 164 -9.71 -0.79 28.21
C ILE A 164 -8.92 0.15 29.13
N PRO A 165 -7.76 0.68 28.69
CA PRO A 165 -6.97 1.55 29.53
C PRO A 165 -7.84 2.71 30.00
N GLN A 166 -7.74 3.09 31.27
CA GLN A 166 -8.60 4.10 31.88
C GLN A 166 -8.57 5.45 31.15
N TYR A 167 -7.47 5.77 30.42
CA TYR A 167 -7.38 6.94 29.56
C TYR A 167 -8.26 6.88 28.28
N MET A 168 -8.70 5.69 27.88
CA MET A 168 -9.67 5.53 26.76
C MET A 168 -11.13 5.59 27.22
N VAL A 169 -11.36 5.56 28.53
CA VAL A 169 -12.69 5.65 29.15
C VAL A 169 -13.05 7.10 29.49
N GLU A 170 -12.10 8.03 29.40
CA GLU A 170 -12.40 9.45 29.58
C GLU A 170 -13.39 9.89 28.49
N GLN A 171 -14.57 10.29 28.92
CA GLN A 171 -15.53 10.87 27.99
C GLN A 171 -14.89 12.05 27.27
N PRO A 172 -15.01 12.15 25.95
CA PRO A 172 -14.44 13.26 25.22
C PRO A 172 -14.96 14.56 25.81
N LYS A 173 -14.04 15.47 26.13
CA LYS A 173 -14.32 16.77 26.77
C LYS A 173 -15.36 17.60 26.01
N TYR A 174 -15.58 17.24 24.75
CA TYR A 174 -16.57 17.87 23.87
C TYR A 174 -17.39 16.77 23.17
N ASN A 175 -18.70 16.86 23.30
CA ASN A 175 -19.61 16.01 22.53
C ASN A 175 -19.80 16.60 21.12
N PHE A 176 -18.93 16.23 20.19
CA PHE A 176 -18.99 16.73 18.80
C PHE A 176 -20.28 16.29 18.08
N ALA A 177 -20.89 15.17 18.46
CA ALA A 177 -22.15 14.72 17.88
C ALA A 177 -23.28 15.69 18.23
N ALA A 178 -23.41 16.06 19.51
CA ALA A 178 -24.38 17.06 19.95
C ALA A 178 -24.13 18.44 19.33
N LEU A 179 -22.86 18.84 19.17
CA LEU A 179 -22.50 20.09 18.53
C LEU A 179 -22.89 20.11 17.04
N MET A 180 -22.69 19.00 16.34
CA MET A 180 -23.09 18.87 14.93
C MET A 180 -24.61 18.87 14.76
N GLU A 181 -25.34 18.29 15.70
CA GLU A 181 -26.81 18.31 15.71
C GLU A 181 -27.34 19.73 15.94
N GLU A 182 -26.79 20.50 16.88
CA GLU A 182 -27.10 21.92 17.10
C GLU A 182 -26.79 22.79 15.87
N LEU A 183 -25.71 22.51 15.17
CA LEU A 183 -25.31 23.25 13.95
C LEU A 183 -26.20 22.90 12.75
N SER A 184 -26.72 21.66 12.68
CA SER A 184 -27.59 21.21 11.60
C SER A 184 -29.00 21.77 11.70
N ASP A 185 -29.48 22.05 12.90
CA ASP A 185 -30.84 22.61 13.16
C ASP A 185 -30.97 24.11 12.86
N GLY A 186 -29.93 24.75 12.33
CA GLY A 186 -29.98 26.09 11.73
C GLY A 186 -30.31 27.24 12.69
N ASN A 187 -30.33 27.02 14.00
CA ASN A 187 -30.76 27.98 14.99
C ASN A 187 -29.69 28.41 16.01
N SER A 188 -28.42 28.27 15.66
CA SER A 188 -27.32 28.62 16.57
C SER A 188 -26.77 30.01 16.29
N ALA A 189 -27.39 31.00 16.90
CA ALA A 189 -26.64 32.20 17.28
C ALA A 189 -25.62 31.77 18.36
N ILE A 190 -24.38 31.55 17.97
CA ILE A 190 -23.28 31.30 18.90
C ILE A 190 -23.12 32.54 19.77
N LYS A 191 -23.67 32.49 20.99
CA LYS A 191 -23.28 33.45 22.03
C LYS A 191 -21.92 33.05 22.51
N PRO A 192 -20.88 33.91 22.38
CA PRO A 192 -19.57 33.56 22.96
C PRO A 192 -19.74 33.51 24.48
N GLY A 193 -19.69 32.28 25.01
CA GLY A 193 -19.59 32.06 26.44
C GLY A 193 -18.25 32.59 26.92
N ASN A 194 -18.27 33.57 27.81
CA ASN A 194 -17.11 34.11 28.50
C ASN A 194 -16.53 33.07 29.48
N ASN A 195 -15.81 32.10 28.97
CA ASN A 195 -14.88 31.32 29.73
C ASN A 195 -13.58 31.22 28.91
N HIS A 196 -12.86 32.33 28.88
CA HIS A 196 -11.46 32.37 28.47
C HIS A 196 -10.64 31.58 29.50
N THR A 197 -10.48 30.31 29.27
CA THR A 197 -9.27 29.64 29.74
C THR A 197 -8.19 30.03 28.72
N GLU A 198 -7.30 30.94 29.13
CA GLU A 198 -6.15 31.34 28.32
C GLU A 198 -5.37 30.07 27.92
N VAL A 199 -5.43 29.75 26.63
CA VAL A 199 -4.56 28.74 26.04
C VAL A 199 -3.17 29.38 26.01
N ILE A 200 -2.32 29.07 26.99
CA ILE A 200 -0.92 29.44 26.97
C ILE A 200 -0.26 28.64 25.84
N ILE A 201 -0.14 29.27 24.68
CA ILE A 201 0.67 28.73 23.58
C ILE A 201 2.12 28.88 23.97
N PRO A 202 2.89 27.79 24.18
CA PRO A 202 4.30 27.91 24.52
C PRO A 202 5.06 28.54 23.35
N GLU A 203 5.64 29.71 23.55
CA GLU A 203 6.50 30.36 22.58
C GLU A 203 7.70 29.46 22.25
N ARG A 204 7.80 29.08 20.99
CA ARG A 204 8.91 28.29 20.48
C ARG A 204 10.17 29.14 20.47
N LYS A 205 11.05 28.99 21.47
CA LYS A 205 12.37 29.65 21.51
C LYS A 205 13.14 29.29 20.25
N LYS A 206 13.38 30.28 19.37
CA LYS A 206 14.26 30.13 18.20
C LYS A 206 15.68 29.80 18.69
N LYS A 207 16.14 28.58 18.42
CA LYS A 207 17.54 28.19 18.60
C LYS A 207 18.37 29.03 17.62
N LYS A 208 19.21 29.95 18.15
CA LYS A 208 20.26 30.62 17.38
C LYS A 208 21.28 29.55 16.97
N SER A 209 21.35 29.23 15.68
CA SER A 209 22.46 28.46 15.16
C SER A 209 23.68 29.33 15.10
N LYS A 210 24.66 29.05 15.96
CA LYS A 210 26.03 29.52 15.78
C LYS A 210 26.64 28.70 14.68
N VAL A 211 26.94 29.33 13.56
CA VAL A 211 27.82 28.79 12.53
C VAL A 211 29.21 29.10 12.99
N GLU A 212 29.94 28.11 13.49
CA GLU A 212 31.39 28.19 13.63
C GLU A 212 32.00 27.51 12.40
N GLY A 213 32.60 28.36 11.55
CA GLY A 213 33.49 27.90 10.53
C GLY A 213 34.81 27.50 11.15
N GLY A 214 35.30 26.33 10.82
CA GLY A 214 36.65 25.87 11.14
C GLY A 214 37.34 25.41 9.85
N CYS A 215 38.54 25.88 9.69
CA CYS A 215 39.48 25.58 8.61
C CYS A 215 39.74 24.09 8.40
#